data_1d6761dcb7b860d83a5795317a9f1624
#
_entry.id   1d6761dcb7b860d83a5795317a9f1624
#
_cell.length_a   1.000
_cell.length_b   1.000
_cell.length_c   1.000
_cell.angle_alpha   90.00
_cell.angle_beta   90.00
_cell.angle_gamma   90.00
#
_symmetry.space_group_name_H-M   'P 1'
#
loop_
_entity.id
_entity.type
_entity.pdbx_description
1 polymer ?
#
loop_
_entity_poly.entity_id
_entity_poly.type
_entity_poly.pdbx_seq_one_letter_code
_entity_poly.pdbx_strand_id
1 'polypeptide(L)'
;MMNLEKKLQEIESVIDQDRFRKLQLKLKVEKREQEIHKRYIEKWNSEVLNNKKFINQLNIIQERFRKINPKNNKYSWMFYAADVSSKERVKDQVAFYLNYEKVYLQLSLGGLYSRVESFGKEYKIQELNLAKEEFLDAILEVFKIQNES
;
A
#
# COMPACT_ATOMS: atom_id res chain seq x y z
N MET A 1 31.85 -45.98 32.84
CA MET A 1 32.53 -44.88 32.15
C MET A 1 31.59 -44.19 31.21
N MET A 2 31.48 -42.91 31.36
CA MET A 2 30.64 -42.11 30.45
C MET A 2 31.37 -41.87 29.14
N ASN A 3 30.75 -42.28 28.05
CA ASN A 3 31.24 -41.97 26.73
C ASN A 3 30.94 -40.48 26.43
N LEU A 4 31.95 -39.65 26.55
CA LEU A 4 31.87 -38.21 26.34
C LEU A 4 31.37 -37.87 24.91
N GLU A 5 31.86 -38.61 23.93
CA GLU A 5 31.50 -38.43 22.54
C GLU A 5 30.01 -38.66 22.28
N LYS A 6 29.45 -39.72 22.89
CA LYS A 6 28.03 -40.02 22.81
C LYS A 6 27.17 -38.92 23.41
N LYS A 7 27.59 -38.34 24.53
CA LYS A 7 26.88 -37.21 25.16
C LYS A 7 26.94 -35.96 24.31
N LEU A 8 28.07 -35.67 23.71
CA LEU A 8 28.22 -34.54 22.81
C LEU A 8 27.31 -34.68 21.57
N GLN A 9 27.24 -35.89 21.02
CA GLN A 9 26.34 -36.18 19.89
C GLN A 9 24.87 -36.00 20.29
N GLU A 10 24.47 -36.41 21.47
CA GLU A 10 23.11 -36.19 21.96
C GLU A 10 22.77 -34.71 22.09
N ILE A 11 23.70 -33.92 22.63
CA ILE A 11 23.53 -32.45 22.76
C ILE A 11 23.44 -31.80 21.40
N GLU A 12 24.32 -32.15 20.47
CA GLU A 12 24.32 -31.64 19.09
C GLU A 12 23.04 -31.97 18.38
N SER A 13 22.53 -33.18 18.53
CA SER A 13 21.26 -33.62 17.95
C SER A 13 20.08 -32.78 18.45
N VAL A 14 20.03 -32.47 19.73
CA VAL A 14 18.97 -31.62 20.30
C VAL A 14 19.06 -30.19 19.77
N ILE A 15 20.28 -29.65 19.68
CA ILE A 15 20.49 -28.30 19.13
C ILE A 15 20.09 -28.23 17.66
N ASP A 16 20.45 -29.23 16.87
CA ASP A 16 20.11 -29.30 15.44
C ASP A 16 18.59 -29.40 15.24
N GLN A 17 17.89 -30.19 16.04
CA GLN A 17 16.44 -30.28 16.01
C GLN A 17 15.78 -28.93 16.35
N ASP A 18 16.30 -28.22 17.32
CA ASP A 18 15.80 -26.93 17.75
C ASP A 18 15.99 -25.87 16.64
N ARG A 19 17.17 -25.84 16.02
CA ARG A 19 17.47 -25.00 14.87
C ARG A 19 16.53 -25.29 13.70
N PHE A 20 16.27 -26.55 13.42
CA PHE A 20 15.40 -26.99 12.36
C PHE A 20 13.95 -26.50 12.61
N ARG A 21 13.46 -26.65 13.84
CA ARG A 21 12.13 -26.15 14.23
C ARG A 21 12.01 -24.64 14.07
N LYS A 22 13.03 -23.89 14.49
CA LYS A 22 13.06 -22.42 14.35
C LYS A 22 13.06 -22.01 12.89
N LEU A 23 13.82 -22.69 12.06
CA LEU A 23 13.86 -22.44 10.63
C LEU A 23 12.51 -22.73 9.97
N GLN A 24 11.87 -23.84 10.31
CA GLN A 24 10.54 -24.16 9.78
C GLN A 24 9.49 -23.13 10.18
N LEU A 25 9.53 -22.66 11.43
CA LEU A 25 8.62 -21.64 11.92
C LEU A 25 8.82 -20.32 11.15
N LYS A 26 10.07 -19.93 10.96
CA LYS A 26 10.44 -18.73 10.19
C LYS A 26 9.92 -18.80 8.76
N LEU A 27 10.11 -19.95 8.10
CA LEU A 27 9.63 -20.17 6.73
C LEU A 27 8.09 -20.11 6.64
N LYS A 28 7.38 -20.65 7.62
CA LYS A 28 5.92 -20.57 7.70
C LYS A 28 5.44 -19.13 7.85
N VAL A 29 6.09 -18.36 8.71
CA VAL A 29 5.75 -16.93 8.93
C VAL A 29 6.01 -16.13 7.66
N GLU A 30 7.16 -16.30 7.03
CA GLU A 30 7.51 -15.62 5.77
C GLU A 30 6.52 -15.96 4.66
N LYS A 31 6.15 -17.23 4.50
CA LYS A 31 5.18 -17.67 3.52
C LYS A 31 3.81 -17.04 3.75
N ARG A 32 3.38 -16.99 5.01
CA ARG A 32 2.10 -16.38 5.39
C ARG A 32 2.10 -14.88 5.10
N GLU A 33 3.18 -14.18 5.41
CA GLU A 33 3.34 -12.76 5.11
C GLU A 33 3.30 -12.50 3.60
N GLN A 34 3.96 -13.33 2.80
CA GLN A 34 3.92 -13.24 1.35
C GLN A 34 2.52 -13.45 0.80
N GLU A 35 1.77 -14.41 1.32
CA GLU A 35 0.39 -14.66 0.89
C GLU A 35 -0.53 -13.48 1.22
N ILE A 36 -0.37 -12.89 2.41
CA ILE A 36 -1.11 -11.71 2.82
C ILE A 36 -0.78 -10.53 1.90
N HIS A 37 0.50 -10.29 1.68
CA HIS A 37 0.96 -9.21 0.78
C HIS A 37 0.42 -9.38 -0.63
N LYS A 38 0.44 -10.60 -1.16
CA LYS A 38 -0.13 -10.91 -2.47
C LYS A 38 -1.62 -10.56 -2.55
N ARG A 39 -2.40 -10.86 -1.51
CA ARG A 39 -3.82 -10.51 -1.44
C ARG A 39 -4.04 -9.00 -1.46
N TYR A 40 -3.20 -8.24 -0.77
CA TYR A 40 -3.25 -6.78 -0.78
C TYR A 40 -2.98 -6.22 -2.17
N ILE A 41 -1.97 -6.73 -2.84
CA ILE A 41 -1.63 -6.32 -4.21
C ILE A 41 -2.75 -6.67 -5.18
N GLU A 42 -3.31 -7.87 -5.11
CA GLU A 42 -4.42 -8.30 -5.97
C GLU A 42 -5.65 -7.40 -5.79
N LYS A 43 -5.99 -7.08 -4.55
CA LYS A 43 -7.12 -6.20 -4.25
C LYS A 43 -6.86 -4.78 -4.72
N TRP A 44 -5.67 -4.26 -4.51
CA TRP A 44 -5.25 -2.96 -5.02
C TRP A 44 -5.36 -2.90 -6.54
N ASN A 45 -4.85 -3.91 -7.22
CA ASN A 45 -4.89 -3.97 -8.68
C ASN A 45 -6.34 -3.98 -9.20
N SER A 46 -7.23 -4.77 -8.59
CA SER A 46 -8.62 -4.87 -9.05
C SER A 46 -9.46 -3.66 -8.67
N GLU A 47 -9.27 -3.09 -7.48
CA GLU A 47 -10.12 -2.03 -6.94
C GLU A 47 -9.61 -0.62 -7.24
N VAL A 48 -8.35 -0.46 -7.57
CA VAL A 48 -7.73 0.84 -7.82
C VAL A 48 -7.14 0.93 -9.23
N LEU A 49 -6.11 0.14 -9.53
CA LEU A 49 -5.39 0.25 -10.81
C LEU A 49 -6.25 -0.08 -12.02
N ASN A 50 -7.08 -1.11 -11.93
CA ASN A 50 -7.90 -1.62 -13.04
C ASN A 50 -9.38 -1.31 -12.87
N ASN A 51 -9.75 -0.50 -11.91
CA ASN A 51 -11.14 -0.09 -11.67
C ASN A 51 -11.50 1.09 -12.57
N LYS A 52 -12.16 0.81 -13.68
CA LYS A 52 -12.54 1.82 -14.68
C LYS A 52 -13.45 2.91 -14.09
N LYS A 53 -14.34 2.54 -13.18
CA LYS A 53 -15.23 3.51 -12.53
C LYS A 53 -14.43 4.51 -11.70
N PHE A 54 -13.47 4.02 -10.92
CA PHE A 54 -12.60 4.87 -10.11
C PHE A 54 -11.74 5.80 -10.97
N ILE A 55 -11.11 5.26 -12.02
CA ILE A 55 -10.31 6.04 -12.97
C ILE A 55 -11.16 7.11 -13.64
N ASN A 56 -12.38 6.76 -14.06
CA ASN A 56 -13.30 7.71 -14.67
C ASN A 56 -13.69 8.84 -13.73
N GLN A 57 -13.90 8.54 -12.45
CA GLN A 57 -14.17 9.56 -11.44
C GLN A 57 -13.00 10.54 -11.30
N LEU A 58 -11.76 10.05 -11.31
CA LEU A 58 -10.58 10.91 -11.27
C LEU A 58 -10.49 11.82 -12.50
N ASN A 59 -10.78 11.27 -13.68
CA ASN A 59 -10.78 12.05 -14.92
C ASN A 59 -11.87 13.13 -14.92
N ILE A 60 -13.07 12.81 -14.46
CA ILE A 60 -14.18 13.76 -14.36
C ILE A 60 -13.81 14.91 -13.41
N ILE A 61 -13.25 14.60 -12.25
CA ILE A 61 -12.84 15.60 -11.26
C ILE A 61 -11.77 16.53 -11.88
N GLN A 62 -10.76 15.95 -12.49
CA GLN A 62 -9.67 16.70 -13.12
C GLN A 62 -10.21 17.69 -14.17
N GLU A 63 -11.04 17.22 -15.10
CA GLU A 63 -11.60 18.05 -16.14
C GLU A 63 -12.52 19.14 -15.59
N ARG A 64 -13.32 18.81 -14.59
CA ARG A 64 -14.22 19.76 -13.95
C ARG A 64 -13.44 20.87 -13.22
N PHE A 65 -12.38 20.52 -12.52
CA PHE A 65 -11.53 21.50 -11.83
C PHE A 65 -10.84 22.44 -12.79
N ARG A 66 -10.35 21.93 -13.92
CA ARG A 66 -9.72 22.73 -14.97
C ARG A 66 -10.71 23.75 -15.58
N LYS A 67 -11.97 23.37 -15.73
CA LYS A 67 -13.02 24.25 -16.21
C LYS A 67 -13.39 25.33 -15.21
N ILE A 68 -13.50 24.96 -13.92
CA ILE A 68 -13.86 25.91 -12.86
C ILE A 68 -12.75 26.92 -12.64
N ASN A 69 -11.50 26.51 -12.72
CA ASN A 69 -10.35 27.38 -12.46
C ASN A 69 -9.31 27.31 -13.59
N PRO A 70 -9.61 27.92 -14.76
CA PRO A 70 -8.72 27.79 -15.92
C PRO A 70 -7.38 28.52 -15.77
N LYS A 71 -7.27 29.47 -14.85
CA LYS A 71 -6.02 30.21 -14.63
C LYS A 71 -5.00 29.43 -13.81
N ASN A 72 -5.46 28.55 -12.94
CA ASN A 72 -4.62 27.68 -12.12
C ASN A 72 -4.98 26.23 -12.38
N ASN A 73 -4.70 25.76 -13.59
CA ASN A 73 -5.17 24.46 -14.06
C ASN A 73 -4.18 23.31 -13.85
N LYS A 74 -3.31 23.41 -12.84
CA LYS A 74 -2.38 22.35 -12.49
C LYS A 74 -3.09 21.26 -11.67
N TYR A 75 -4.15 20.72 -12.25
CA TYR A 75 -4.91 19.59 -11.71
C TYR A 75 -4.59 18.37 -12.54
N SER A 76 -3.95 17.39 -11.94
CA SER A 76 -3.58 16.15 -12.62
C SER A 76 -3.56 15.00 -11.62
N TRP A 77 -3.67 13.80 -12.12
CA TRP A 77 -3.53 12.61 -11.30
C TRP A 77 -2.68 11.56 -12.02
N MET A 78 -2.06 10.69 -11.27
CA MET A 78 -1.23 9.62 -11.82
C MET A 78 -1.10 8.44 -10.85
N PHE A 79 -0.83 7.27 -11.41
CA PHE A 79 -0.38 6.12 -10.65
C PHE A 79 1.14 6.06 -10.70
N TYR A 80 1.77 5.73 -9.57
CA TYR A 80 3.20 5.43 -9.54
C TYR A 80 3.58 4.51 -8.38
N ALA A 81 4.74 3.87 -8.52
CA ALA A 81 5.30 3.04 -7.46
C ALA A 81 5.90 3.93 -6.38
N ALA A 82 5.50 3.72 -5.12
CA ALA A 82 6.02 4.50 -4.00
C ALA A 82 7.42 4.03 -3.57
N ASP A 83 7.80 2.80 -3.91
CA ASP A 83 9.10 2.24 -3.60
C ASP A 83 9.79 1.72 -4.85
N VAL A 84 10.99 2.25 -5.11
CA VAL A 84 11.79 1.94 -6.29
C VAL A 84 12.62 0.65 -6.09
N SER A 85 12.75 0.15 -4.86
CA SER A 85 13.57 -1.02 -4.54
C SER A 85 12.87 -2.36 -4.79
N SER A 86 11.57 -2.36 -5.03
CA SER A 86 10.81 -3.55 -5.36
C SER A 86 11.12 -4.03 -6.78
N LYS A 87 11.53 -5.31 -6.91
CA LYS A 87 11.76 -5.93 -8.22
C LYS A 87 10.49 -6.03 -9.06
N GLU A 88 9.34 -6.09 -8.42
CA GLU A 88 8.04 -5.99 -9.06
C GLU A 88 7.56 -4.54 -8.94
N ARG A 89 7.59 -3.82 -10.03
CA ARG A 89 7.11 -2.43 -10.09
C ARG A 89 5.58 -2.42 -10.03
N VAL A 90 5.04 -2.62 -8.85
CA VAL A 90 3.62 -2.45 -8.61
C VAL A 90 3.37 -0.95 -8.45
N LYS A 91 2.42 -0.43 -9.20
CA LYS A 91 1.94 0.94 -9.03
C LYS A 91 1.06 0.98 -7.79
N ASP A 92 1.66 1.27 -6.65
CA ASP A 92 1.03 1.19 -5.34
C ASP A 92 0.58 2.53 -4.78
N GLN A 93 0.64 3.58 -5.57
CA GLN A 93 0.15 4.89 -5.19
C GLN A 93 -0.67 5.51 -6.32
N VAL A 94 -1.78 6.15 -5.96
CA VAL A 94 -2.50 7.08 -6.81
C VAL A 94 -2.44 8.46 -6.16
N ALA A 95 -2.01 9.46 -6.93
CA ALA A 95 -1.87 10.82 -6.44
C ALA A 95 -2.71 11.76 -7.28
N PHE A 96 -3.38 12.70 -6.62
CA PHE A 96 -4.06 13.82 -7.27
C PHE A 96 -3.36 15.11 -6.86
N TYR A 97 -2.90 15.84 -7.84
CA TYR A 97 -2.21 17.12 -7.65
C TYR A 97 -3.18 18.26 -7.85
N LEU A 98 -3.22 19.18 -6.87
CA LEU A 98 -4.03 20.40 -6.92
C LEU A 98 -3.07 21.57 -6.73
N ASN A 99 -2.50 22.03 -7.83
CA ASN A 99 -1.46 23.09 -7.84
C ASN A 99 -0.24 22.65 -7.02
N TYR A 100 -0.01 23.22 -5.88
CA TYR A 100 1.11 22.88 -4.98
C TYR A 100 0.75 21.83 -3.92
N GLU A 101 -0.50 21.39 -3.87
CA GLU A 101 -0.95 20.38 -2.91
C GLU A 101 -1.05 19.00 -3.57
N LYS A 102 -0.80 17.99 -2.79
CA LYS A 102 -0.89 16.58 -3.22
C LYS A 102 -1.76 15.80 -2.26
N VAL A 103 -2.77 15.13 -2.81
CA VAL A 103 -3.58 14.16 -2.08
C VAL A 103 -3.26 12.79 -2.65
N TYR A 104 -2.96 11.80 -1.81
CA TYR A 104 -2.66 10.47 -2.33
C TYR A 104 -3.26 9.36 -1.50
N LEU A 105 -3.51 8.25 -2.18
CA LEU A 105 -3.88 6.96 -1.61
C LEU A 105 -2.76 5.99 -1.94
N GLN A 106 -2.20 5.36 -0.92
CA GLN A 106 -1.04 4.49 -1.07
C GLN A 106 -1.24 3.15 -0.40
N LEU A 107 -0.88 2.09 -1.08
CA LEU A 107 -0.73 0.77 -0.47
C LEU A 107 0.67 0.70 0.14
N SER A 108 0.73 0.47 1.45
CA SER A 108 2.00 0.32 2.15
C SER A 108 2.68 -0.99 1.78
N LEU A 109 3.98 -0.95 1.55
CA LEU A 109 4.79 -2.14 1.26
C LEU A 109 4.86 -3.11 2.44
N GLY A 110 4.60 -2.65 3.64
CA GLY A 110 4.42 -3.51 4.82
C GLY A 110 3.16 -4.35 4.76
N GLY A 111 2.35 -4.17 3.74
CA GLY A 111 1.26 -5.05 3.38
C GLY A 111 -0.04 -4.90 4.14
N LEU A 112 -0.14 -4.01 5.08
CA LEU A 112 -1.30 -3.97 5.98
C LEU A 112 -2.23 -2.76 5.80
N TYR A 113 -1.80 -1.71 5.11
CA TYR A 113 -2.58 -0.46 5.07
C TYR A 113 -2.56 0.21 3.71
N SER A 114 -3.71 0.76 3.32
CA SER A 114 -3.74 1.88 2.40
C SER A 114 -3.73 3.18 3.22
N ARG A 115 -3.17 4.25 2.66
CA ARG A 115 -3.00 5.51 3.38
C ARG A 115 -3.50 6.69 2.54
N VAL A 116 -4.28 7.56 3.18
CA VAL A 116 -4.63 8.88 2.64
C VAL A 116 -3.82 9.91 3.41
N GLU A 117 -2.76 10.44 2.81
CA GLU A 117 -1.77 11.23 3.55
C GLU A 117 -2.25 12.61 3.95
N SER A 118 -3.04 13.30 3.12
CA SER A 118 -3.52 14.66 3.46
C SER A 118 -4.23 14.73 4.80
N PHE A 119 -4.80 13.62 5.26
CA PHE A 119 -5.44 13.54 6.58
C PHE A 119 -4.69 12.64 7.54
N GLY A 120 -3.54 12.09 7.13
CA GLY A 120 -2.72 11.22 7.98
C GLY A 120 -3.41 9.95 8.46
N LYS A 121 -4.44 9.50 7.77
CA LYS A 121 -5.26 8.37 8.21
C LYS A 121 -4.84 7.08 7.55
N GLU A 122 -4.76 6.00 8.32
CA GLU A 122 -4.41 4.67 7.84
C GLU A 122 -5.65 3.77 7.80
N TYR A 123 -5.72 2.90 6.79
CA TYR A 123 -6.82 1.97 6.56
C TYR A 123 -6.29 0.56 6.41
N LYS A 124 -7.06 -0.42 6.89
CA LYS A 124 -6.82 -1.82 6.56
C LYS A 124 -7.30 -2.09 5.13
N ILE A 125 -6.80 -3.17 4.52
CA ILE A 125 -7.19 -3.50 3.14
C ILE A 125 -8.69 -3.76 2.98
N GLN A 126 -9.34 -4.25 4.03
CA GLN A 126 -10.79 -4.45 4.02
C GLN A 126 -11.57 -3.14 3.91
N GLU A 127 -10.93 -2.04 4.28
CA GLU A 127 -11.49 -0.70 4.25
C GLU A 127 -11.09 0.09 3.01
N LEU A 128 -10.57 -0.59 1.98
CA LEU A 128 -10.06 0.08 0.78
C LEU A 128 -11.13 0.91 0.07
N ASN A 129 -12.37 0.44 0.01
CA ASN A 129 -13.47 1.21 -0.59
C ASN A 129 -13.74 2.50 0.19
N LEU A 130 -13.71 2.43 1.51
CA LEU A 130 -13.83 3.61 2.36
C LEU A 130 -12.66 4.58 2.14
N ALA A 131 -11.44 4.04 2.05
CA ALA A 131 -10.25 4.85 1.78
C ALA A 131 -10.33 5.55 0.42
N LYS A 132 -10.86 4.88 -0.61
CA LYS A 132 -11.08 5.50 -1.93
C LYS A 132 -12.10 6.65 -1.86
N GLU A 133 -13.21 6.44 -1.15
CA GLU A 133 -14.22 7.50 -0.96
C GLU A 133 -13.64 8.69 -0.22
N GLU A 134 -12.91 8.47 0.85
CA GLU A 134 -12.27 9.53 1.61
C GLU A 134 -11.15 10.22 0.82
N PHE A 135 -10.45 9.48 -0.05
CA PHE A 135 -9.48 10.05 -0.98
C PHE A 135 -10.16 11.04 -1.95
N LEU A 136 -11.29 10.64 -2.54
CA LEU A 136 -12.06 11.51 -3.43
C LEU A 136 -12.60 12.73 -2.68
N ASP A 137 -13.14 12.53 -1.49
CA ASP A 137 -13.64 13.62 -0.64
C ASP A 137 -12.52 14.59 -0.25
N ALA A 138 -11.32 14.08 0.02
CA ALA A 138 -10.15 14.89 0.33
C ALA A 138 -9.76 15.79 -0.86
N ILE A 139 -9.79 15.26 -2.08
CA ILE A 139 -9.53 16.03 -3.29
C ILE A 139 -10.53 17.18 -3.40
N LEU A 140 -11.82 16.91 -3.21
CA LEU A 140 -12.87 17.93 -3.29
C LEU A 140 -12.70 18.99 -2.20
N GLU A 141 -12.37 18.58 -0.99
CA GLU A 141 -12.17 19.49 0.14
C GLU A 141 -10.98 20.40 -0.06
N VAL A 142 -9.84 19.86 -0.53
CA VAL A 142 -8.64 20.66 -0.82
C VAL A 142 -8.95 21.69 -1.91
N PHE A 143 -9.64 21.28 -2.97
CA PHE A 143 -10.04 22.20 -4.04
C PHE A 143 -10.93 23.32 -3.49
N LYS A 144 -11.90 22.98 -2.66
CA LYS A 144 -12.80 23.94 -2.03
C LYS A 144 -12.02 24.97 -1.18
N ILE A 145 -11.10 24.49 -0.34
CA ILE A 145 -10.28 25.35 0.51
C ILE A 145 -9.41 26.29 -0.34
N GLN A 146 -8.79 25.80 -1.41
CA GLN A 146 -7.95 26.61 -2.28
C GLN A 146 -8.73 27.70 -3.00
N ASN A 147 -10.02 27.50 -3.25
CA ASN A 147 -10.87 28.44 -3.99
C ASN A 147 -11.82 29.25 -3.09
N GLU A 148 -11.74 29.10 -1.79
CA GLU A 148 -12.38 29.99 -0.84
C GLU A 148 -11.56 31.28 -0.76
N SER A 149 -12.18 32.35 -1.17
CA SER A 149 -11.60 33.68 -1.09
C SER A 149 -11.83 34.34 0.27
#